data_3786928f155e5079f40eacdef2b286a1
#
_entry.id   3786928f155e5079f40eacdef2b286a1
#
_cell.length_a   1.000
_cell.length_b   1.000
_cell.length_c   1.000
_cell.angle_alpha   90.00
_cell.angle_beta   90.00
_cell.angle_gamma   90.00
#
_symmetry.space_group_name_H-M   'P 1'
#
loop_
_entity.id
_entity.type
_entity.pdbx_description
1 polymer ?
#
loop_
_entity_poly.entity_id
_entity_poly.type
_entity_poly.pdbx_seq_one_letter_code
_entity_poly.pdbx_strand_id
1 'polypeptide(L)'
;MLRMKNLIGICVIGGLILAGCAGQTVPSPEAQPTQAPQESETVGSLSTAGNDLPSDMPLVCKPVRISFDEGGTNLTLEGGVAGDTTCRYIFWGEKDQLISVDLQSTNDVFLSIFDSDGRVLQSFEEEGSSYRGYLPADGDWYLDVKAVPLDANYSLYLEFPERLNFPEGIYEKSAIATVPAAGVHNFIIWAEGGQKLSLDVKPANNFILEVFEVNGGDVLLSTQSGSSSFEVVLPELGDYMVNVINQTNEPQDFSLSVEVR
;
A
#
# COMPACT_ATOMS: atom_id res chain seq x y z
N MET A 1 -25.18 40.98 -20.45
CA MET A 1 -24.21 41.93 -21.03
C MET A 1 -22.89 41.67 -20.34
N LEU A 2 -21.84 41.11 -20.86
CA LEU A 2 -21.10 41.29 -22.09
C LEU A 2 -20.43 39.99 -22.50
N ARG A 3 -20.44 39.66 -23.77
CA ARG A 3 -19.71 38.62 -24.50
C ARG A 3 -18.25 39.06 -24.73
N MET A 4 -17.31 38.05 -24.80
CA MET A 4 -16.23 38.02 -25.80
C MET A 4 -15.60 36.61 -25.66
N LYS A 5 -15.64 35.66 -26.53
CA LYS A 5 -15.28 35.46 -27.95
C LYS A 5 -13.76 35.45 -28.20
N ASN A 6 -13.31 34.25 -28.63
CA ASN A 6 -12.24 33.88 -29.59
C ASN A 6 -10.79 33.95 -29.09
N LEU A 7 -9.93 32.96 -29.37
CA LEU A 7 -9.37 32.73 -30.72
C LEU A 7 -8.73 31.35 -30.86
N ILE A 8 -8.97 30.76 -32.01
CA ILE A 8 -8.38 29.58 -32.61
C ILE A 8 -6.95 29.92 -33.08
N GLY A 9 -6.00 29.00 -32.88
CA GLY A 9 -4.69 29.04 -33.49
C GLY A 9 -4.24 27.64 -33.91
N ILE A 10 -4.55 27.29 -35.15
CA ILE A 10 -4.02 26.15 -35.91
C ILE A 10 -2.67 26.58 -36.50
N CYS A 11 -1.60 25.78 -36.25
CA CYS A 11 -0.41 25.80 -37.08
C CYS A 11 -0.03 24.37 -37.50
N VAL A 12 -0.27 24.08 -38.76
CA VAL A 12 0.25 22.95 -39.52
C VAL A 12 1.38 23.46 -40.41
N ILE A 13 2.55 22.86 -40.35
CA ILE A 13 3.61 22.83 -41.39
C ILE A 13 4.51 21.63 -40.98
N GLY A 14 4.70 20.53 -41.68
CA GLY A 14 5.02 20.40 -43.09
C GLY A 14 6.47 19.97 -43.23
N GLY A 15 6.72 18.66 -43.35
CA GLY A 15 7.66 17.90 -44.19
C GLY A 15 9.14 18.28 -44.22
N LEU A 16 10.01 17.31 -44.05
CA LEU A 16 10.94 16.87 -45.13
C LEU A 16 11.72 15.60 -44.73
N ILE A 17 11.69 14.65 -45.65
CA ILE A 17 12.46 13.41 -45.69
C ILE A 17 13.84 13.74 -46.23
N LEU A 18 14.93 13.26 -45.62
CA LEU A 18 16.20 13.04 -46.31
C LEU A 18 16.83 11.72 -45.85
N ALA A 19 16.90 10.81 -46.79
CA ALA A 19 17.68 9.59 -46.71
C ALA A 19 19.18 9.90 -46.93
N GLY A 20 20.02 9.25 -46.15
CA GLY A 20 21.47 9.28 -46.33
C GLY A 20 22.09 7.98 -45.81
N CYS A 21 22.64 7.22 -46.75
CA CYS A 21 23.32 5.93 -46.57
C CYS A 21 24.72 6.04 -46.00
N ALA A 22 25.15 4.94 -45.39
CA ALA A 22 26.47 4.32 -45.39
C ALA A 22 27.51 4.78 -44.34
N GLY A 23 28.00 3.79 -43.61
CA GLY A 23 29.23 3.83 -42.83
C GLY A 23 29.26 2.78 -41.72
N GLN A 24 29.48 1.53 -42.10
CA GLN A 24 29.88 0.49 -41.11
C GLN A 24 31.29 0.73 -40.65
N THR A 25 31.46 1.02 -39.36
CA THR A 25 32.72 0.80 -38.66
C THR A 25 32.40 -0.05 -37.41
N VAL A 26 32.97 -1.24 -37.40
CA VAL A 26 32.96 -2.17 -36.28
C VAL A 26 33.91 -1.61 -35.22
N PRO A 27 33.48 -1.33 -33.99
CA PRO A 27 34.39 -1.16 -32.88
C PRO A 27 34.64 -2.49 -32.17
N SER A 28 35.91 -2.70 -31.88
CA SER A 28 36.54 -3.70 -31.03
C SER A 28 35.83 -3.89 -29.67
N PRO A 29 35.82 -5.11 -29.10
CA PRO A 29 35.18 -5.35 -27.82
C PRO A 29 36.02 -4.71 -26.70
N GLU A 30 35.47 -3.65 -26.14
CA GLU A 30 35.96 -3.04 -24.92
C GLU A 30 35.48 -3.87 -23.70
N ALA A 31 36.42 -4.14 -22.81
CA ALA A 31 36.26 -5.00 -21.65
C ALA A 31 35.09 -4.56 -20.77
N GLN A 32 34.15 -5.46 -20.53
CA GLN A 32 33.12 -5.31 -19.50
C GLN A 32 33.76 -5.21 -18.11
N PRO A 33 33.38 -4.21 -17.30
CA PRO A 33 33.69 -4.25 -15.88
C PRO A 33 32.91 -5.40 -15.24
N THR A 34 33.61 -6.27 -14.56
CA THR A 34 33.09 -7.34 -13.73
C THR A 34 32.17 -6.73 -12.66
N GLN A 35 30.86 -6.92 -12.83
CA GLN A 35 29.91 -6.62 -11.77
C GLN A 35 30.13 -7.63 -10.63
N ALA A 36 30.39 -7.09 -9.45
CA ALA A 36 30.37 -7.85 -8.22
C ALA A 36 28.98 -8.49 -8.02
N PRO A 37 28.87 -9.69 -7.44
CA PRO A 37 27.60 -10.30 -7.17
C PRO A 37 26.81 -9.43 -6.19
N GLN A 38 25.67 -8.87 -6.64
CA GLN A 38 24.63 -8.42 -5.72
C GLN A 38 24.01 -9.67 -5.11
N GLU A 39 24.33 -9.94 -3.85
CA GLU A 39 23.50 -10.81 -3.04
C GLU A 39 22.15 -10.13 -2.83
N SER A 40 21.18 -10.55 -3.64
CA SER A 40 19.77 -10.32 -3.39
C SER A 40 19.36 -11.27 -2.25
N GLU A 41 19.41 -10.82 -1.01
CA GLU A 41 18.70 -11.51 0.06
C GLU A 41 17.19 -11.28 -0.17
N THR A 42 16.57 -12.26 -0.80
CA THR A 42 15.12 -12.39 -0.88
C THR A 42 14.60 -12.71 0.52
N VAL A 43 14.07 -11.71 1.20
CA VAL A 43 13.32 -11.92 2.44
C VAL A 43 12.03 -12.63 2.05
N GLY A 44 11.95 -13.92 2.34
CA GLY A 44 10.80 -14.75 2.03
C GLY A 44 9.54 -14.25 2.73
N SER A 45 8.49 -14.15 1.97
CA SER A 45 7.12 -14.00 2.46
C SER A 45 6.81 -15.13 3.44
N LEU A 46 6.67 -14.80 4.73
CA LEU A 46 6.13 -15.71 5.74
C LEU A 46 4.74 -15.22 6.13
N SER A 47 3.75 -15.76 5.42
CA SER A 47 2.37 -15.74 5.87
C SER A 47 2.20 -16.80 6.95
N THR A 48 1.78 -16.42 8.14
CA THR A 48 0.79 -17.25 8.87
C THR A 48 0.31 -16.58 10.16
N ALA A 49 -0.99 -16.57 10.33
CA ALA A 49 -1.69 -16.23 11.55
C ALA A 49 -1.31 -17.17 12.71
N GLY A 50 -0.83 -16.58 13.79
CA GLY A 50 -0.62 -17.23 15.07
C GLY A 50 -0.05 -16.20 16.02
N ASN A 51 -0.76 -15.87 17.09
CA ASN A 51 -0.39 -14.85 18.08
C ASN A 51 0.82 -15.23 18.98
N ASP A 52 1.57 -16.27 18.61
CA ASP A 52 2.78 -16.66 19.33
C ASP A 52 3.99 -16.24 18.50
N LEU A 53 4.54 -15.06 18.79
CA LEU A 53 5.79 -14.58 18.21
C LEU A 53 6.93 -15.55 18.60
N PRO A 54 7.77 -15.97 17.63
CA PRO A 54 8.91 -16.83 17.91
C PRO A 54 9.86 -16.18 18.94
N SER A 55 10.20 -16.89 20.00
CA SER A 55 11.01 -16.35 21.11
C SER A 55 12.52 -16.32 20.82
N ASP A 56 12.96 -16.81 19.67
CA ASP A 56 14.36 -17.00 19.28
C ASP A 56 14.76 -16.32 17.96
N MET A 57 13.99 -15.29 17.54
CA MET A 57 14.35 -14.49 16.38
C MET A 57 15.67 -13.72 16.61
N PRO A 58 16.57 -13.67 15.62
CA PRO A 58 17.80 -12.93 15.77
C PRO A 58 17.52 -11.41 15.87
N LEU A 59 18.09 -10.76 16.87
CA LEU A 59 18.03 -9.32 17.08
C LEU A 59 18.91 -8.59 16.04
N VAL A 60 18.41 -8.40 14.84
CA VAL A 60 19.14 -7.77 13.74
C VAL A 60 18.55 -6.41 13.43
N CYS A 61 19.31 -5.37 13.73
CA CYS A 61 18.89 -3.97 13.53
C CYS A 61 19.65 -3.28 12.38
N LYS A 62 19.83 -3.96 11.26
CA LYS A 62 20.26 -3.31 10.02
C LYS A 62 19.06 -2.71 9.31
N PRO A 63 19.19 -1.51 8.70
CA PRO A 63 18.11 -0.95 7.88
C PRO A 63 17.67 -1.94 6.78
N VAL A 64 16.36 -2.18 6.68
CA VAL A 64 15.77 -3.09 5.70
C VAL A 64 14.83 -2.30 4.80
N ARG A 65 15.05 -2.39 3.48
CA ARG A 65 14.08 -1.82 2.52
C ARG A 65 12.92 -2.79 2.35
N ILE A 66 11.73 -2.29 2.61
CA ILE A 66 10.47 -3.00 2.39
C ILE A 66 10.14 -2.97 0.90
N SER A 67 9.77 -4.12 0.35
CA SER A 67 9.15 -4.25 -0.97
C SER A 67 7.91 -5.11 -0.85
N PHE A 68 6.85 -4.72 -1.56
CA PHE A 68 5.63 -5.50 -1.65
C PHE A 68 5.74 -6.49 -2.81
N ASP A 69 5.09 -7.63 -2.67
CA ASP A 69 4.87 -8.54 -3.78
C ASP A 69 4.05 -7.85 -4.88
N GLU A 70 4.17 -8.30 -6.12
CA GLU A 70 3.40 -7.73 -7.24
C GLU A 70 1.89 -7.78 -6.93
N GLY A 71 1.25 -6.62 -6.96
CA GLY A 71 -0.17 -6.45 -6.61
C GLY A 71 -0.49 -6.54 -5.11
N GLY A 72 0.51 -6.69 -4.24
CA GLY A 72 0.33 -6.67 -2.79
C GLY A 72 0.07 -5.25 -2.26
N THR A 73 -0.92 -5.09 -1.37
CA THR A 73 -1.27 -3.83 -0.71
C THR A 73 -0.90 -3.83 0.77
N ASN A 74 -0.45 -4.96 1.30
CA ASN A 74 -0.02 -5.09 2.69
C ASN A 74 1.06 -6.16 2.85
N LEU A 75 1.73 -6.12 3.98
CA LEU A 75 2.68 -7.14 4.39
C LEU A 75 2.82 -7.18 5.92
N THR A 76 3.25 -8.31 6.44
CA THR A 76 3.63 -8.47 7.85
C THR A 76 5.11 -8.83 7.92
N LEU A 77 5.86 -8.13 8.76
CA LEU A 77 7.26 -8.39 9.04
C LEU A 77 7.41 -8.84 10.49
N GLU A 78 8.02 -10.01 10.67
CA GLU A 78 8.40 -10.49 11.98
C GLU A 78 9.83 -10.07 12.30
N GLY A 79 10.08 -9.57 13.51
CA GLY A 79 11.39 -9.07 13.90
C GLY A 79 11.69 -9.17 15.38
N GLY A 80 12.95 -8.94 15.71
CA GLY A 80 13.40 -8.76 17.09
C GLY A 80 14.24 -7.50 17.22
N VAL A 81 14.13 -6.80 18.35
CA VAL A 81 14.88 -5.59 18.67
C VAL A 81 15.42 -5.67 20.08
N ALA A 82 16.72 -5.40 20.25
CA ALA A 82 17.34 -5.36 21.56
C ALA A 82 16.89 -4.14 22.36
N GLY A 83 16.85 -4.25 23.68
CA GLY A 83 16.48 -3.15 24.58
C GLY A 83 17.34 -1.92 24.34
N ASP A 84 16.70 -0.75 24.38
CA ASP A 84 17.29 0.56 24.11
C ASP A 84 17.92 0.71 22.70
N THR A 85 17.57 -0.19 21.77
CA THR A 85 17.99 -0.09 20.36
C THR A 85 16.82 0.15 19.42
N THR A 86 17.14 0.45 18.16
CA THR A 86 16.14 0.76 17.12
C THR A 86 16.42 -0.06 15.87
N CYS A 87 15.38 -0.68 15.33
CA CYS A 87 15.39 -1.31 14.01
C CYS A 87 14.68 -0.42 13.01
N ARG A 88 15.30 -0.20 11.84
CA ARG A 88 14.79 0.70 10.80
C ARG A 88 14.34 -0.07 9.59
N TYR A 89 13.14 0.26 9.15
CA TYR A 89 12.59 -0.12 7.85
C TYR A 89 12.52 1.11 6.95
N ILE A 90 12.66 0.89 5.64
CA ILE A 90 12.61 1.94 4.62
C ILE A 90 11.58 1.52 3.59
N PHE A 91 10.62 2.38 3.29
CA PHE A 91 9.67 2.18 2.22
C PHE A 91 9.57 3.43 1.35
N TRP A 92 9.16 3.25 0.11
CA TRP A 92 8.85 4.36 -0.77
C TRP A 92 7.35 4.59 -0.79
N GLY A 93 6.91 5.84 -0.68
CA GLY A 93 5.50 6.21 -0.71
C GLY A 93 5.25 7.45 -1.56
N GLU A 94 4.04 7.56 -2.07
CA GLU A 94 3.56 8.68 -2.87
C GLU A 94 2.82 9.70 -2.00
N LYS A 95 2.88 10.95 -2.41
CA LYS A 95 2.08 12.00 -1.78
C LYS A 95 0.59 11.64 -1.83
N ASP A 96 -0.13 11.96 -0.76
CA ASP A 96 -1.56 11.67 -0.58
C ASP A 96 -1.92 10.16 -0.60
N GLN A 97 -0.91 9.27 -0.55
CA GLN A 97 -1.11 7.85 -0.32
C GLN A 97 -1.45 7.59 1.15
N LEU A 98 -2.53 6.85 1.41
CA LEU A 98 -2.86 6.39 2.76
C LEU A 98 -1.89 5.28 3.15
N ILE A 99 -1.37 5.34 4.36
CA ILE A 99 -0.66 4.23 4.99
C ILE A 99 -1.33 3.84 6.31
N SER A 100 -1.26 2.56 6.64
CA SER A 100 -1.65 2.04 7.95
C SER A 100 -0.52 1.15 8.47
N VAL A 101 -0.12 1.37 9.71
CA VAL A 101 0.94 0.62 10.39
C VAL A 101 0.39 0.14 11.71
N ASP A 102 0.57 -1.14 12.03
CA ASP A 102 0.24 -1.74 13.32
C ASP A 102 1.43 -2.57 13.81
N LEU A 103 1.83 -2.34 15.06
CA LEU A 103 2.97 -2.98 15.69
C LEU A 103 2.49 -3.75 16.92
N GLN A 104 2.60 -5.07 16.88
CA GLN A 104 2.35 -5.96 18.02
C GLN A 104 3.67 -6.48 18.57
N SER A 105 3.82 -6.58 19.88
CA SER A 105 5.09 -6.96 20.48
C SER A 105 4.95 -7.69 21.82
N THR A 106 6.03 -8.36 22.22
CA THR A 106 6.10 -9.09 23.50
C THR A 106 6.39 -8.20 24.70
N ASN A 107 7.03 -7.03 24.47
CA ASN A 107 7.40 -6.02 25.47
C ASN A 107 7.11 -4.63 24.92
N ASP A 108 7.41 -3.59 25.69
CA ASP A 108 7.18 -2.21 25.27
C ASP A 108 8.04 -1.86 24.06
N VAL A 109 7.36 -1.62 22.94
CA VAL A 109 7.94 -1.22 21.65
C VAL A 109 7.19 -0.02 21.12
N PHE A 110 7.95 0.96 20.64
CA PHE A 110 7.42 2.22 20.12
C PHE A 110 7.73 2.39 18.65
N LEU A 111 6.82 3.04 17.94
CA LEU A 111 6.89 3.32 16.53
C LEU A 111 7.24 4.78 16.27
N SER A 112 8.16 5.05 15.33
CA SER A 112 8.36 6.38 14.77
C SER A 112 8.33 6.31 13.25
N ILE A 113 7.68 7.29 12.60
CA ILE A 113 7.56 7.40 11.14
C ILE A 113 8.00 8.79 10.71
N PHE A 114 8.97 8.88 9.81
CA PHE A 114 9.48 10.16 9.31
C PHE A 114 10.08 10.01 7.90
N ASP A 115 10.21 11.11 7.16
CA ASP A 115 10.83 11.12 5.83
C ASP A 115 12.34 11.45 5.87
N SER A 116 12.97 11.41 4.71
CA SER A 116 14.40 11.74 4.55
C SER A 116 14.73 13.20 4.89
N ASP A 117 13.75 14.10 4.87
CA ASP A 117 13.90 15.51 5.19
C ASP A 117 13.68 15.79 6.69
N GLY A 118 13.36 14.76 7.48
CA GLY A 118 13.13 14.83 8.92
C GLY A 118 11.72 15.25 9.30
N ARG A 119 10.75 15.21 8.37
CA ARG A 119 9.34 15.44 8.68
C ARG A 119 8.80 14.23 9.41
N VAL A 120 8.26 14.42 10.60
CA VAL A 120 7.75 13.36 11.47
C VAL A 120 6.23 13.25 11.31
N LEU A 121 5.74 12.02 11.09
CA LEU A 121 4.31 11.67 11.13
C LEU A 121 3.92 11.10 12.47
N GLN A 122 4.80 10.32 13.08
CA GLN A 122 4.67 9.79 14.42
C GLN A 122 6.03 9.73 15.09
N SER A 123 6.13 10.16 16.34
CA SER A 123 7.35 10.11 17.13
C SER A 123 7.27 9.04 18.21
N PHE A 124 8.43 8.60 18.71
CA PHE A 124 8.48 7.71 19.89
C PHE A 124 7.85 8.31 21.15
N GLU A 125 7.81 9.65 21.24
CA GLU A 125 7.25 10.37 22.39
C GLU A 125 5.71 10.24 22.47
N GLU A 126 5.06 9.90 21.37
CA GLU A 126 3.61 9.66 21.33
C GLU A 126 3.22 8.28 21.86
N GLU A 127 4.23 7.43 22.17
CA GLU A 127 4.07 6.08 22.74
C GLU A 127 3.06 5.20 21.97
N GLY A 128 2.95 5.45 20.64
CA GLY A 128 2.03 4.74 19.75
C GLY A 128 2.65 3.48 19.17
N SER A 129 1.84 2.42 19.09
CA SER A 129 2.16 1.19 18.35
C SER A 129 1.43 1.09 17.01
N SER A 130 0.63 2.08 16.65
CA SER A 130 -0.10 2.10 15.38
C SER A 130 -0.16 3.51 14.80
N TYR A 131 -0.23 3.59 13.47
CA TYR A 131 -0.41 4.83 12.73
C TYR A 131 -1.32 4.60 11.53
N ARG A 132 -2.20 5.57 11.26
CA ARG A 132 -2.95 5.65 10.02
C ARG A 132 -3.03 7.10 9.56
N GLY A 133 -2.61 7.37 8.33
CA GLY A 133 -2.62 8.72 7.79
C GLY A 133 -2.10 8.80 6.38
N TYR A 134 -2.19 10.00 5.78
CA TYR A 134 -1.72 10.25 4.43
C TYR A 134 -0.28 10.75 4.43
N LEU A 135 0.51 10.25 3.47
CA LEU A 135 1.86 10.74 3.25
C LEU A 135 1.81 12.14 2.65
N PRO A 136 2.48 13.13 3.24
CA PRO A 136 2.44 14.51 2.74
C PRO A 136 3.38 14.79 1.56
N ALA A 137 4.23 13.83 1.17
CA ALA A 137 5.19 13.95 0.08
C ALA A 137 5.60 12.60 -0.51
N ASP A 138 6.05 12.60 -1.77
CA ASP A 138 6.72 11.46 -2.39
C ASP A 138 8.09 11.25 -1.78
N GLY A 139 8.55 10.00 -1.72
CA GLY A 139 9.93 9.69 -1.35
C GLY A 139 10.10 8.51 -0.42
N ASP A 140 11.33 8.38 0.09
CA ASP A 140 11.68 7.39 1.08
C ASP A 140 11.21 7.83 2.47
N TRP A 141 10.49 6.93 3.10
CA TRP A 141 9.99 7.02 4.46
C TRP A 141 10.71 6.02 5.33
N TYR A 142 10.98 6.41 6.56
CA TYR A 142 11.60 5.58 7.57
C TYR A 142 10.59 5.21 8.64
N LEU A 143 10.56 3.94 8.98
CA LEU A 143 9.77 3.39 10.06
C LEU A 143 10.73 2.76 11.04
N ASP A 144 10.86 3.38 12.21
CA ASP A 144 11.73 2.94 13.29
C ASP A 144 10.91 2.22 14.37
N VAL A 145 11.38 1.04 14.75
CA VAL A 145 10.82 0.22 15.82
C VAL A 145 11.84 0.19 16.95
N LYS A 146 11.48 0.73 18.13
CA LYS A 146 12.37 0.85 19.30
C LYS A 146 11.82 0.11 20.50
N ALA A 147 12.59 -0.81 21.08
CA ALA A 147 12.27 -1.45 22.35
C ALA A 147 12.84 -0.66 23.53
N VAL A 148 12.12 -0.62 24.66
CA VAL A 148 12.53 0.09 25.88
C VAL A 148 11.94 -0.60 27.12
N PRO A 149 12.73 -0.96 28.12
CA PRO A 149 14.18 -1.13 28.15
C PRO A 149 14.62 -2.56 27.78
N LEU A 150 13.66 -3.47 27.55
CA LEU A 150 13.89 -4.90 27.35
C LEU A 150 13.92 -5.27 25.87
N ASP A 151 14.59 -6.37 25.55
CA ASP A 151 14.49 -6.98 24.23
C ASP A 151 13.04 -7.35 23.92
N ALA A 152 12.63 -7.18 22.67
CA ALA A 152 11.28 -7.51 22.23
C ALA A 152 11.29 -8.22 20.89
N ASN A 153 10.39 -9.20 20.73
CA ASN A 153 9.95 -9.66 19.43
C ASN A 153 8.69 -8.90 19.04
N TYR A 154 8.54 -8.62 17.75
CA TYR A 154 7.40 -7.88 17.23
C TYR A 154 6.92 -8.42 15.89
N SER A 155 5.67 -8.14 15.60
CA SER A 155 5.02 -8.27 14.32
C SER A 155 4.63 -6.88 13.85
N LEU A 156 5.14 -6.46 12.70
CA LEU A 156 4.88 -5.17 12.09
C LEU A 156 4.01 -5.38 10.86
N TYR A 157 2.75 -4.96 10.92
CA TYR A 157 1.84 -4.93 9.79
C TYR A 157 1.91 -3.57 9.10
N LEU A 158 2.07 -3.56 7.79
CA LEU A 158 2.11 -2.36 6.97
C LEU A 158 1.14 -2.52 5.80
N GLU A 159 0.33 -1.49 5.56
CA GLU A 159 -0.74 -1.49 4.57
C GLU A 159 -0.70 -0.22 3.72
N PHE A 160 -0.83 -0.39 2.39
CA PHE A 160 -0.94 0.67 1.38
C PHE A 160 -2.16 0.38 0.50
N PRO A 161 -3.35 0.86 0.87
CA PRO A 161 -4.55 0.59 0.11
C PRO A 161 -4.48 1.17 -1.31
N GLU A 162 -4.96 0.41 -2.30
CA GLU A 162 -5.11 0.89 -3.66
C GLU A 162 -6.28 1.88 -3.77
N ARG A 163 -6.03 3.10 -4.26
CA ARG A 163 -7.09 4.08 -4.46
C ARG A 163 -7.86 3.84 -5.75
N LEU A 164 -9.15 3.60 -5.61
CA LEU A 164 -10.08 3.50 -6.74
C LEU A 164 -10.61 4.89 -7.10
N ASN A 165 -10.04 5.50 -8.13
CA ASN A 165 -10.46 6.79 -8.63
C ASN A 165 -11.61 6.64 -9.63
N PHE A 166 -12.64 7.47 -9.50
CA PHE A 166 -13.79 7.58 -10.40
C PHE A 166 -13.69 8.90 -11.16
N PRO A 167 -13.42 8.87 -12.49
CA PRO A 167 -13.48 10.08 -13.31
C PRO A 167 -14.88 10.69 -13.30
N GLU A 168 -14.97 12.00 -13.54
CA GLU A 168 -16.25 12.71 -13.59
C GLU A 168 -17.25 12.02 -14.55
N GLY A 169 -18.46 11.76 -14.05
CA GLY A 169 -19.52 11.07 -14.78
C GLY A 169 -19.38 9.55 -14.84
N ILE A 170 -18.35 8.97 -14.25
CA ILE A 170 -18.18 7.52 -14.11
C ILE A 170 -18.53 7.12 -12.68
N TYR A 171 -19.52 6.28 -12.52
CA TYR A 171 -20.04 5.86 -11.22
C TYR A 171 -19.77 4.37 -10.93
N GLU A 172 -19.20 3.66 -11.88
CA GLU A 172 -18.90 2.22 -11.80
C GLU A 172 -17.45 1.95 -12.20
N LYS A 173 -16.78 1.09 -11.46
CA LYS A 173 -15.42 0.62 -11.73
C LYS A 173 -15.28 -0.83 -11.34
N SER A 174 -14.45 -1.57 -12.09
CA SER A 174 -14.02 -2.92 -11.72
C SER A 174 -12.51 -2.92 -11.43
N ALA A 175 -12.13 -3.61 -10.37
CA ALA A 175 -10.75 -3.91 -10.03
C ALA A 175 -10.52 -5.43 -10.12
N ILE A 176 -9.34 -5.83 -10.58
CA ILE A 176 -8.92 -7.23 -10.67
C ILE A 176 -7.57 -7.34 -9.99
N ALA A 177 -7.43 -8.25 -9.06
CA ALA A 177 -6.16 -8.53 -8.39
C ALA A 177 -6.12 -9.97 -7.89
N THR A 178 -4.93 -10.38 -7.41
CA THR A 178 -4.73 -11.66 -6.72
C THR A 178 -4.56 -11.40 -5.23
N VAL A 179 -5.24 -12.15 -4.39
CA VAL A 179 -5.07 -12.11 -2.93
C VAL A 179 -4.33 -13.36 -2.48
N PRO A 180 -3.25 -13.24 -1.69
CA PRO A 180 -2.59 -14.40 -1.09
C PRO A 180 -3.54 -15.31 -0.30
N ALA A 181 -3.13 -16.53 -0.04
CA ALA A 181 -3.86 -17.47 0.82
C ALA A 181 -4.17 -16.84 2.18
N ALA A 182 -5.43 -16.86 2.60
CA ALA A 182 -5.92 -16.20 3.83
C ALA A 182 -5.54 -14.72 3.97
N GLY A 183 -5.15 -14.07 2.87
CA GLY A 183 -4.72 -12.67 2.82
C GLY A 183 -5.86 -11.69 2.58
N VAL A 184 -5.49 -10.42 2.48
CA VAL A 184 -6.41 -9.29 2.25
C VAL A 184 -5.85 -8.41 1.13
N HIS A 185 -6.72 -7.88 0.28
CA HIS A 185 -6.42 -6.78 -0.63
C HIS A 185 -7.26 -5.57 -0.24
N ASN A 186 -6.62 -4.43 -0.10
CA ASN A 186 -7.20 -3.25 0.49
C ASN A 186 -7.41 -2.17 -0.59
N PHE A 187 -8.64 -1.68 -0.70
CA PHE A 187 -8.97 -0.54 -1.54
C PHE A 187 -9.42 0.65 -0.70
N ILE A 188 -9.21 1.85 -1.23
CA ILE A 188 -9.76 3.08 -0.69
C ILE A 188 -10.61 3.78 -1.75
N ILE A 189 -11.81 4.22 -1.35
CA ILE A 189 -12.79 4.88 -2.20
C ILE A 189 -13.18 6.20 -1.53
N TRP A 190 -13.05 7.29 -2.27
CA TRP A 190 -13.62 8.56 -1.82
C TRP A 190 -15.07 8.70 -2.30
N ALA A 191 -15.97 9.08 -1.40
CA ALA A 191 -17.39 9.26 -1.70
C ALA A 191 -18.02 10.36 -0.84
N GLU A 192 -19.17 10.88 -1.30
CA GLU A 192 -19.96 11.88 -0.58
C GLU A 192 -21.02 11.22 0.31
N GLY A 193 -21.38 11.88 1.41
CA GLY A 193 -22.51 11.48 2.23
C GLY A 193 -23.82 11.50 1.42
N GLY A 194 -24.65 10.48 1.64
CA GLY A 194 -25.88 10.28 0.89
C GLY A 194 -25.73 9.52 -0.44
N GLN A 195 -24.51 9.32 -0.93
CA GLN A 195 -24.28 8.44 -2.08
C GLN A 195 -24.51 6.98 -1.69
N LYS A 196 -24.97 6.20 -2.66
CA LYS A 196 -25.14 4.75 -2.52
C LYS A 196 -23.88 4.05 -3.01
N LEU A 197 -23.23 3.31 -2.12
CA LEU A 197 -22.12 2.41 -2.43
C LEU A 197 -22.68 1.00 -2.64
N SER A 198 -22.33 0.39 -3.79
CA SER A 198 -22.63 -1.02 -4.08
C SER A 198 -21.35 -1.75 -4.43
N LEU A 199 -21.09 -2.89 -3.81
CA LEU A 199 -19.92 -3.74 -3.98
C LEU A 199 -20.32 -5.16 -4.30
N ASP A 200 -19.60 -5.82 -5.21
CA ASP A 200 -19.78 -7.25 -5.52
C ASP A 200 -18.43 -7.88 -5.90
N VAL A 201 -17.98 -8.88 -5.14
CA VAL A 201 -16.73 -9.60 -5.41
C VAL A 201 -16.99 -10.98 -6.02
N LYS A 202 -16.21 -11.35 -7.02
CA LYS A 202 -16.28 -12.66 -7.71
C LYS A 202 -14.93 -13.37 -7.71
N PRO A 203 -14.90 -14.69 -7.48
CA PRO A 203 -16.03 -15.58 -7.15
C PRO A 203 -16.51 -15.38 -5.70
N ALA A 204 -17.81 -15.28 -5.49
CA ALA A 204 -18.44 -14.92 -4.23
C ALA A 204 -18.16 -15.86 -3.05
N ASN A 205 -17.88 -17.14 -3.33
CA ASN A 205 -17.67 -18.16 -2.30
C ASN A 205 -16.23 -18.22 -1.74
N ASN A 206 -15.30 -17.50 -2.36
CA ASN A 206 -13.89 -17.48 -1.94
C ASN A 206 -13.55 -16.24 -1.14
N PHE A 207 -14.40 -15.20 -1.20
CA PHE A 207 -14.11 -13.90 -0.63
C PHE A 207 -15.23 -13.38 0.24
N ILE A 208 -14.85 -12.62 1.26
CA ILE A 208 -15.76 -11.77 2.03
C ILE A 208 -15.27 -10.32 1.96
N LEU A 209 -16.20 -9.41 2.16
CA LEU A 209 -15.94 -7.97 2.21
C LEU A 209 -15.99 -7.47 3.65
N GLU A 210 -15.12 -6.50 3.93
CA GLU A 210 -15.25 -5.60 5.09
C GLU A 210 -15.21 -4.16 4.59
N VAL A 211 -16.04 -3.29 5.16
CA VAL A 211 -16.12 -1.89 4.77
C VAL A 211 -16.20 -1.01 6.01
N PHE A 212 -15.35 0.00 6.09
CA PHE A 212 -15.38 0.97 7.19
C PHE A 212 -14.91 2.35 6.73
N GLU A 213 -15.30 3.36 7.49
CA GLU A 213 -14.86 4.73 7.26
C GLU A 213 -13.42 4.93 7.77
N VAL A 214 -12.55 5.52 6.96
CA VAL A 214 -11.13 5.67 7.30
C VAL A 214 -10.92 6.59 8.50
N ASN A 215 -11.61 7.72 8.54
CA ASN A 215 -11.40 8.75 9.57
C ASN A 215 -12.24 8.54 10.84
N GLY A 216 -13.44 8.00 10.71
CA GLY A 216 -14.36 7.76 11.84
C GLY A 216 -14.19 6.38 12.47
N GLY A 217 -13.68 5.43 11.69
CA GLY A 217 -13.54 4.03 12.11
C GLY A 217 -14.87 3.27 12.20
N ASP A 218 -15.99 3.89 11.79
CA ASP A 218 -17.30 3.24 11.80
C ASP A 218 -17.33 2.09 10.78
N VAL A 219 -17.66 0.90 11.28
CA VAL A 219 -17.77 -0.32 10.46
C VAL A 219 -19.15 -0.37 9.82
N LEU A 220 -19.17 -0.26 8.48
CA LEU A 220 -20.39 -0.37 7.68
C LEU A 220 -20.73 -1.82 7.33
N LEU A 221 -19.70 -2.63 7.07
CA LEU A 221 -19.80 -4.07 6.85
C LEU A 221 -18.68 -4.79 7.59
N SER A 222 -19.03 -5.64 8.53
CA SER A 222 -18.08 -6.46 9.29
C SER A 222 -17.79 -7.78 8.60
N THR A 223 -16.58 -8.31 8.75
CA THR A 223 -16.18 -9.67 8.34
C THR A 223 -17.11 -10.76 8.87
N GLN A 224 -17.72 -10.55 10.03
CA GLN A 224 -18.67 -11.47 10.64
C GLN A 224 -19.94 -11.69 9.80
N SER A 225 -20.26 -10.78 8.87
CA SER A 225 -21.39 -10.95 7.95
C SER A 225 -21.16 -12.09 6.95
N GLY A 226 -19.90 -12.43 6.65
CA GLY A 226 -19.53 -13.42 5.64
C GLY A 226 -20.00 -13.04 4.22
N SER A 227 -20.24 -11.74 3.96
CA SER A 227 -20.83 -11.29 2.70
C SER A 227 -19.76 -11.00 1.65
N SER A 228 -20.01 -11.43 0.41
CA SER A 228 -19.25 -11.09 -0.80
C SER A 228 -19.87 -9.94 -1.60
N SER A 229 -20.98 -9.38 -1.12
CA SER A 229 -21.64 -8.22 -1.71
C SER A 229 -22.14 -7.29 -0.62
N PHE A 230 -22.22 -5.99 -0.94
CA PHE A 230 -22.62 -4.96 0.01
C PHE A 230 -23.30 -3.80 -0.70
N GLU A 231 -24.32 -3.25 -0.06
CA GLU A 231 -25.04 -2.07 -0.53
C GLU A 231 -25.44 -1.21 0.66
N VAL A 232 -25.07 0.07 0.62
CA VAL A 232 -25.40 1.03 1.69
C VAL A 232 -25.50 2.45 1.15
N VAL A 233 -26.26 3.30 1.82
CA VAL A 233 -26.17 4.75 1.67
C VAL A 233 -25.10 5.24 2.65
N LEU A 234 -24.06 5.88 2.12
CA LEU A 234 -22.93 6.33 2.91
C LEU A 234 -23.34 7.45 3.85
N PRO A 235 -22.92 7.39 5.14
CA PRO A 235 -23.37 8.37 6.13
C PRO A 235 -22.72 9.73 5.93
N GLU A 236 -21.45 9.80 5.58
CA GLU A 236 -20.64 11.00 5.56
C GLU A 236 -19.77 11.14 4.31
N LEU A 237 -19.21 12.33 4.10
CA LEU A 237 -18.20 12.62 3.10
C LEU A 237 -16.85 12.10 3.61
N GLY A 238 -16.18 11.24 2.85
CA GLY A 238 -14.85 10.77 3.26
C GLY A 238 -14.30 9.63 2.42
N ASP A 239 -13.19 9.12 2.91
CA ASP A 239 -12.56 7.90 2.39
C ASP A 239 -13.11 6.66 3.13
N TYR A 240 -13.46 5.65 2.35
CA TYR A 240 -13.94 4.37 2.82
C TYR A 240 -12.95 3.28 2.42
N MET A 241 -12.56 2.47 3.41
CA MET A 241 -11.75 1.28 3.19
C MET A 241 -12.65 0.12 2.79
N VAL A 242 -12.26 -0.59 1.74
CA VAL A 242 -12.88 -1.83 1.28
C VAL A 242 -11.84 -2.92 1.29
N ASN A 243 -11.97 -3.86 2.20
CA ASN A 243 -11.11 -5.03 2.30
C ASN A 243 -11.75 -6.20 1.59
N VAL A 244 -11.01 -6.80 0.64
CA VAL A 244 -11.37 -8.07 -0.02
C VAL A 244 -10.54 -9.16 0.61
N ILE A 245 -11.17 -10.06 1.37
CA ILE A 245 -10.52 -11.05 2.21
C ILE A 245 -10.67 -12.43 1.57
N ASN A 246 -9.55 -13.07 1.25
CA ASN A 246 -9.51 -14.43 0.73
C ASN A 246 -9.73 -15.44 1.88
N GLN A 247 -10.79 -16.21 1.80
CA GLN A 247 -11.12 -17.24 2.80
C GLN A 247 -10.52 -18.62 2.50
N THR A 248 -9.74 -18.72 1.41
CA THR A 248 -9.14 -19.99 1.01
C THR A 248 -7.68 -20.10 1.45
N ASN A 249 -7.14 -21.32 1.47
CA ASN A 249 -5.74 -21.57 1.79
C ASN A 249 -4.81 -21.51 0.56
N GLU A 250 -5.30 -20.94 -0.56
CA GLU A 250 -4.56 -20.80 -1.81
C GLU A 250 -4.70 -19.35 -2.30
N PRO A 251 -3.71 -18.79 -3.01
CA PRO A 251 -3.87 -17.50 -3.68
C PRO A 251 -5.04 -17.54 -4.66
N GLN A 252 -5.85 -16.49 -4.69
CA GLN A 252 -7.07 -16.41 -5.50
C GLN A 252 -7.15 -15.11 -6.27
N ASP A 253 -7.48 -15.21 -7.54
CA ASP A 253 -7.84 -14.05 -8.35
C ASP A 253 -9.28 -13.64 -8.05
N PHE A 254 -9.53 -12.33 -8.01
CA PHE A 254 -10.87 -11.77 -7.86
C PHE A 254 -11.15 -10.64 -8.84
N SER A 255 -12.42 -10.37 -9.02
CA SER A 255 -12.93 -9.15 -9.63
C SER A 255 -13.88 -8.48 -8.64
N LEU A 256 -13.59 -7.24 -8.26
CA LEU A 256 -14.45 -6.39 -7.45
C LEU A 256 -15.17 -5.39 -8.36
N SER A 257 -16.49 -5.41 -8.38
CA SER A 257 -17.31 -4.35 -8.97
C SER A 257 -17.67 -3.34 -7.90
N VAL A 258 -17.44 -2.07 -8.18
CA VAL A 258 -17.72 -0.94 -7.29
C VAL A 258 -18.59 0.06 -8.02
N GLU A 259 -19.72 0.43 -7.43
CA GLU A 259 -20.61 1.48 -7.92
C GLU A 259 -20.87 2.50 -6.81
N VAL A 260 -20.70 3.81 -7.13
CA VAL A 260 -20.97 4.94 -6.23
C VAL A 260 -21.91 5.92 -6.95
N ARG A 261 -23.13 6.09 -6.44
CA ARG A 261 -24.17 6.97 -7.05
C ARG A 261 -24.85 7.87 -6.05
#